data_15173d31530053a2c02700d00b677e60
#
_entry.id   15173d31530053a2c02700d00b677e60
#
_cell.length_a   1.000
_cell.length_b   1.000
_cell.length_c   1.000
_cell.angle_alpha   90.00
_cell.angle_beta   90.00
_cell.angle_gamma   90.00
#
_symmetry.space_group_name_H-M   'P 1'
#
loop_
_entity.id
_entity.type
_entity.pdbx_description
1 polymer ?
#
loop_
_entity_poly.entity_id
_entity_poly.type
_entity_poly.pdbx_seq_one_letter_code
_entity_poly.pdbx_strand_id
1 'polypeptide(L)'
;MKNTLSVLVENQPGVLSKVAGLFSRRGFNIDSLAVGITENPNISRMTIVVDGDEHIVEQVEKQLNKLIPVIKVKVLEPGSFLSSEHALIKVTCKAKQHAEIMSIAALMDAPISDVAPLSLTLEFIGNEERLKTLLALLKPYGIKEVVRSGALAIEKGVITALKQPPEI
;
A
#
# COMPACT_ATOMS: atom_id res chain seq x y z
N MET A 1 15.19 6.05 -2.45
CA MET A 1 14.70 5.89 -1.06
C MET A 1 13.18 5.97 -1.08
N LYS A 2 12.47 5.00 -0.50
CA LYS A 2 11.01 4.99 -0.53
C LYS A 2 10.44 5.94 0.53
N ASN A 3 9.54 6.80 0.11
CA ASN A 3 8.85 7.75 0.96
C ASN A 3 7.34 7.55 0.83
N THR A 4 6.63 7.66 1.93
CA THR A 4 5.19 7.45 2.00
C THR A 4 4.47 8.76 2.25
N LEU A 5 3.52 9.09 1.39
CA LEU A 5 2.68 10.28 1.51
C LEU A 5 1.24 9.87 1.81
N SER A 6 0.62 10.56 2.75
CA SER A 6 -0.82 10.52 3.00
C SER A 6 -1.45 11.77 2.39
N VAL A 7 -2.36 11.57 1.45
CA VAL A 7 -3.02 12.66 0.72
C VAL A 7 -4.52 12.57 0.91
N LEU A 8 -5.11 13.59 1.52
CA LEU A 8 -6.56 13.74 1.61
C LEU A 8 -7.06 14.56 0.44
N VAL A 9 -8.07 14.06 -0.24
CA VAL A 9 -8.66 14.68 -1.43
C VAL A 9 -10.18 14.66 -1.33
N GLU A 10 -10.83 15.56 -2.05
CA GLU A 10 -12.27 15.49 -2.28
C GLU A 10 -12.63 14.17 -2.98
N ASN A 11 -13.69 13.50 -2.51
CA ASN A 11 -14.19 12.28 -3.13
C ASN A 11 -15.08 12.62 -4.34
N GLN A 12 -14.44 12.97 -5.46
CA GLN A 12 -15.11 13.39 -6.69
C GLN A 12 -14.53 12.67 -7.92
N PRO A 13 -15.30 12.47 -8.98
CA PRO A 13 -14.81 11.93 -10.24
C PRO A 13 -13.63 12.74 -10.79
N GLY A 14 -12.63 12.05 -11.31
CA GLY A 14 -11.45 12.67 -11.95
C GLY A 14 -10.34 13.11 -11.01
N VAL A 15 -10.51 13.06 -9.69
CA VAL A 15 -9.46 13.47 -8.74
C VAL A 15 -8.22 12.57 -8.86
N LEU A 16 -8.41 11.25 -8.93
CA LEU A 16 -7.32 10.30 -9.12
C LEU A 16 -6.56 10.60 -10.42
N SER A 17 -7.26 10.90 -11.51
CA SER A 17 -6.63 11.25 -12.79
C SER A 17 -5.80 12.52 -12.70
N LYS A 18 -6.24 13.53 -11.95
CA LYS A 18 -5.49 14.78 -11.73
C LYS A 18 -4.20 14.51 -10.95
N VAL A 19 -4.28 13.71 -9.89
CA VAL A 19 -3.12 13.32 -9.09
C VAL A 19 -2.13 12.49 -9.95
N ALA A 20 -2.60 11.42 -10.60
CA ALA A 20 -1.76 10.59 -11.46
C ALA A 20 -1.14 11.39 -12.61
N GLY A 21 -1.90 12.29 -13.23
CA GLY A 21 -1.41 13.17 -14.29
C GLY A 21 -0.31 14.13 -13.84
N LEU A 22 -0.33 14.56 -12.59
CA LEU A 22 0.74 15.37 -12.01
C LEU A 22 2.05 14.58 -11.94
N PHE A 23 2.01 13.36 -11.42
CA PHE A 23 3.19 12.48 -11.36
C PHE A 23 3.75 12.21 -12.75
N SER A 24 2.88 11.88 -13.70
CA SER A 24 3.25 11.60 -15.09
C SER A 24 3.94 12.78 -15.75
N ARG A 25 3.36 13.98 -15.64
CA ARG A 25 3.95 15.21 -16.26
C ARG A 25 5.30 15.59 -15.67
N ARG A 26 5.57 15.23 -14.44
CA ARG A 26 6.83 15.54 -13.73
C ARG A 26 7.85 14.41 -13.79
N GLY A 27 7.49 13.27 -14.37
CA GLY A 27 8.37 12.10 -14.46
C GLY A 27 8.62 11.42 -13.11
N PHE A 28 7.74 11.63 -12.11
CA PHE A 28 7.84 10.95 -10.84
C PHE A 28 7.21 9.55 -10.95
N ASN A 29 7.91 8.54 -10.47
CA ASN A 29 7.38 7.18 -10.42
C ASN A 29 6.57 6.95 -9.15
N ILE A 30 5.40 6.33 -9.29
CA ILE A 30 4.58 5.85 -8.17
C ILE A 30 4.87 4.36 -8.00
N ASP A 31 5.48 3.99 -6.88
CA ASP A 31 5.75 2.59 -6.55
C ASP A 31 4.50 1.86 -6.06
N SER A 32 3.65 2.58 -5.33
CA SER A 32 2.44 2.03 -4.74
C SER A 32 1.40 3.14 -4.57
N LEU A 33 0.16 2.83 -4.86
CA LEU A 33 -0.99 3.72 -4.70
C LEU A 33 -2.19 2.94 -4.17
N ALA A 34 -2.69 3.34 -3.02
CA ALA A 34 -3.94 2.86 -2.47
C ALA A 34 -4.88 4.04 -2.24
N VAL A 35 -6.16 3.87 -2.58
CA VAL A 35 -7.18 4.90 -2.46
C VAL A 35 -8.42 4.33 -1.80
N GLY A 36 -8.98 5.05 -0.85
CA GLY A 36 -10.22 4.67 -0.19
C GLY A 36 -10.95 5.88 0.38
N ILE A 37 -12.25 5.72 0.56
CA ILE A 37 -13.09 6.72 1.25
C ILE A 37 -12.73 6.71 2.73
N THR A 38 -12.72 7.89 3.36
CA THR A 38 -12.49 8.04 4.79
C THR A 38 -13.79 7.88 5.59
N GLU A 39 -13.75 8.12 6.91
CA GLU A 39 -14.94 8.23 7.77
C GLU A 39 -15.90 9.35 7.31
N ASN A 40 -15.40 10.30 6.53
CA ASN A 40 -16.22 11.30 5.83
C ASN A 40 -16.40 10.86 4.37
N PRO A 41 -17.63 10.54 3.91
CA PRO A 41 -17.89 10.05 2.55
C PRO A 41 -17.51 11.05 1.43
N ASN A 42 -17.37 12.33 1.76
CA ASN A 42 -16.94 13.36 0.81
C ASN A 42 -15.43 13.47 0.66
N ILE A 43 -14.66 12.70 1.44
CA ILE A 43 -13.20 12.75 1.47
C ILE A 43 -12.63 11.36 1.22
N SER A 44 -11.69 11.27 0.30
CA SER A 44 -10.87 10.07 0.08
C SER A 44 -9.45 10.28 0.59
N ARG A 45 -8.83 9.20 1.03
CA ARG A 45 -7.42 9.16 1.36
C ARG A 45 -6.66 8.35 0.33
N MET A 46 -5.57 8.91 -0.15
CA MET A 46 -4.59 8.21 -0.96
C MET A 46 -3.33 7.97 -0.11
N THR A 47 -2.83 6.75 -0.12
CA THR A 47 -1.48 6.44 0.37
C THR A 47 -0.60 6.22 -0.86
N ILE A 48 0.39 7.08 -1.03
CA ILE A 48 1.26 7.09 -2.21
C ILE A 48 2.68 6.80 -1.76
N VAL A 49 3.30 5.78 -2.31
CA VAL A 49 4.72 5.48 -2.09
C VAL A 49 5.49 5.91 -3.34
N VAL A 50 6.49 6.75 -3.14
CA VAL A 50 7.36 7.26 -4.20
C VAL A 50 8.82 6.91 -3.91
N ASP A 51 9.58 6.63 -4.96
CA ASP A 51 11.03 6.51 -4.84
C ASP A 51 11.68 7.85 -5.21
N GLY A 52 12.48 8.36 -4.31
CA GLY A 52 13.19 9.62 -4.51
C GLY A 52 13.94 10.07 -3.27
N ASP A 53 14.80 11.05 -3.47
CA ASP A 53 15.45 11.77 -2.38
C ASP A 53 14.49 12.81 -1.74
N GLU A 54 14.94 13.47 -0.70
CA GLU A 54 14.19 14.48 0.03
C GLU A 54 13.70 15.62 -0.87
N HIS A 55 14.53 16.03 -1.84
CA HIS A 55 14.19 17.09 -2.78
C HIS A 55 13.02 16.70 -3.71
N ILE A 56 13.02 15.46 -4.21
CA ILE A 56 11.91 14.92 -5.01
C ILE A 56 10.63 14.88 -4.20
N VAL A 57 10.69 14.39 -2.96
CA VAL A 57 9.54 14.31 -2.06
C VAL A 57 8.96 15.68 -1.77
N GLU A 58 9.81 16.67 -1.45
CA GLU A 58 9.39 18.05 -1.23
C GLU A 58 8.71 18.65 -2.48
N GLN A 59 9.24 18.37 -3.67
CA GLN A 59 8.61 18.81 -4.91
C GLN A 59 7.25 18.15 -5.13
N VAL A 60 7.13 16.84 -4.91
CA VAL A 60 5.86 16.11 -5.00
C VAL A 60 4.84 16.73 -4.05
N GLU A 61 5.18 16.94 -2.78
CA GLU A 61 4.31 17.55 -1.78
C GLU A 61 3.83 18.94 -2.22
N LYS A 62 4.75 19.81 -2.62
CA LYS A 62 4.44 21.17 -3.10
C LYS A 62 3.52 21.18 -4.32
N GLN A 63 3.70 20.24 -5.25
CA GLN A 63 2.88 20.17 -6.45
C GLN A 63 1.49 19.60 -6.16
N LEU A 64 1.39 18.58 -5.27
CA LEU A 64 0.10 18.04 -4.84
C LEU A 64 -0.74 19.10 -4.15
N ASN A 65 -0.14 19.91 -3.27
CA ASN A 65 -0.83 20.99 -2.56
C ASN A 65 -1.38 22.10 -3.49
N LYS A 66 -0.93 22.17 -4.74
CA LYS A 66 -1.47 23.11 -5.75
C LYS A 66 -2.73 22.60 -6.46
N LEU A 67 -3.06 21.33 -6.32
CA LEU A 67 -4.25 20.77 -6.93
C LEU A 67 -5.49 21.15 -6.11
N ILE A 68 -6.48 21.75 -6.76
CA ILE A 68 -7.71 22.23 -6.10
C ILE A 68 -8.40 21.16 -5.25
N PRO A 69 -8.59 19.89 -5.73
CA PRO A 69 -9.27 18.88 -4.93
C PRO A 69 -8.40 18.25 -3.83
N VAL A 70 -7.15 18.67 -3.67
CA VAL A 70 -6.27 18.19 -2.59
C VAL A 70 -6.51 19.02 -1.34
N ILE A 71 -6.94 18.35 -0.27
CA ILE A 71 -7.27 18.98 1.01
C ILE A 71 -6.01 19.09 1.88
N LYS A 72 -5.22 18.00 1.93
CA LYS A 72 -4.02 17.95 2.76
C LYS A 72 -3.04 16.91 2.22
N VAL A 73 -1.78 17.25 2.20
CA VAL A 73 -0.67 16.34 1.93
C VAL A 73 0.19 16.24 3.18
N LYS A 74 0.64 15.05 3.50
CA LYS A 74 1.59 14.80 4.57
C LYS A 74 2.58 13.73 4.17
N VAL A 75 3.86 14.06 4.26
CA VAL A 75 4.95 13.08 4.20
C VAL A 75 5.03 12.39 5.55
N LEU A 76 4.98 11.07 5.55
CA LEU A 76 5.01 10.27 6.77
C LEU A 76 6.46 9.93 7.14
N GLU A 77 6.88 10.38 8.33
CA GLU A 77 8.23 10.14 8.81
C GLU A 77 8.46 8.66 9.16
N PRO A 78 9.59 8.07 8.77
CA PRO A 78 9.93 6.70 9.14
C PRO A 78 9.81 6.45 10.65
N GLY A 79 9.11 5.37 11.02
CA GLY A 79 8.87 5.01 12.42
C GLY A 79 7.69 5.69 13.09
N SER A 80 7.17 6.80 12.53
CA SER A 80 6.02 7.54 13.08
C SER A 80 4.66 7.02 12.64
N PHE A 81 4.60 6.07 11.72
CA PHE A 81 3.36 5.54 11.16
C PHE A 81 3.32 4.01 11.16
N LEU A 82 2.13 3.47 11.06
CA LEU A 82 1.88 2.08 10.76
C LEU A 82 1.68 1.92 9.26
N SER A 83 2.30 0.89 8.68
CA SER A 83 2.10 0.53 7.28
C SER A 83 1.75 -0.94 7.16
N SER A 84 0.76 -1.23 6.34
CA SER A 84 0.32 -2.58 6.01
C SER A 84 -0.17 -2.64 4.58
N GLU A 85 0.02 -3.77 3.94
CA GLU A 85 -0.59 -4.08 2.64
C GLU A 85 -1.22 -5.47 2.66
N HIS A 86 -2.19 -5.67 1.81
CA HIS A 86 -2.82 -6.96 1.54
C HIS A 86 -2.27 -7.52 0.23
N ALA A 87 -1.84 -8.78 0.25
CA ALA A 87 -1.36 -9.47 -0.94
C ALA A 87 -1.99 -10.86 -1.09
N LEU A 88 -2.30 -11.23 -2.33
CA LEU A 88 -2.68 -12.60 -2.71
C LEU A 88 -1.54 -13.17 -3.54
N ILE A 89 -1.05 -14.34 -3.13
CA ILE A 89 0.14 -14.96 -3.73
C ILE A 89 -0.23 -16.37 -4.18
N LYS A 90 -0.25 -16.59 -5.49
CA LYS A 90 -0.46 -17.91 -6.07
C LYS A 90 0.88 -18.57 -6.35
N VAL A 91 1.08 -19.75 -5.78
CA VAL A 91 2.33 -20.48 -5.88
C VAL A 91 2.06 -21.88 -6.46
N THR A 92 2.97 -22.37 -7.29
CA THR A 92 2.95 -23.76 -7.74
C THR A 92 3.17 -24.70 -6.56
N CYS A 93 2.37 -25.74 -6.45
CA CYS A 93 2.44 -26.70 -5.39
C CYS A 93 2.24 -28.12 -5.92
N LYS A 94 3.30 -28.90 -5.92
CA LYS A 94 3.21 -30.34 -6.18
C LYS A 94 2.78 -31.04 -4.88
N ALA A 95 2.13 -32.21 -4.99
CA ALA A 95 1.62 -32.93 -3.82
C ALA A 95 2.65 -33.13 -2.68
N LYS A 96 3.90 -33.35 -3.05
CA LYS A 96 5.01 -33.52 -2.07
C LYS A 96 5.41 -32.21 -1.35
N GLN A 97 5.00 -31.05 -1.85
CA GLN A 97 5.40 -29.73 -1.37
C GLN A 97 4.31 -29.09 -0.50
N HIS A 98 3.12 -29.69 -0.40
CA HIS A 98 2.01 -29.12 0.38
C HIS A 98 2.40 -28.82 1.82
N ALA A 99 3.01 -29.77 2.50
CA ALA A 99 3.37 -29.62 3.91
C ALA A 99 4.40 -28.51 4.13
N GLU A 100 5.35 -28.37 3.22
CA GLU A 100 6.39 -27.30 3.30
C GLU A 100 5.77 -25.93 3.11
N ILE A 101 4.93 -25.73 2.07
CA ILE A 101 4.27 -24.45 1.81
C ILE A 101 3.29 -24.12 2.94
N MET A 102 2.57 -25.09 3.47
CA MET A 102 1.71 -24.88 4.64
C MET A 102 2.49 -24.45 5.89
N SER A 103 3.69 -24.99 6.09
CA SER A 103 4.58 -24.57 7.17
C SER A 103 5.06 -23.15 7.00
N ILE A 104 5.41 -22.74 5.77
CA ILE A 104 5.78 -21.34 5.46
C ILE A 104 4.57 -20.42 5.70
N ALA A 105 3.38 -20.82 5.24
CA ALA A 105 2.15 -20.07 5.44
C ALA A 105 1.87 -19.82 6.94
N ALA A 106 1.99 -20.86 7.76
CA ALA A 106 1.81 -20.76 9.20
C ALA A 106 2.87 -19.87 9.88
N LEU A 107 4.15 -20.02 9.50
CA LEU A 107 5.25 -19.19 10.02
C LEU A 107 5.06 -17.70 9.72
N MET A 108 4.52 -17.39 8.56
CA MET A 108 4.36 -16.02 8.07
C MET A 108 2.99 -15.41 8.34
N ASP A 109 2.10 -16.12 9.07
CA ASP A 109 0.69 -15.72 9.26
C ASP A 109 0.00 -15.40 7.94
N ALA A 110 0.21 -16.24 6.94
CA ALA A 110 -0.34 -16.10 5.59
C ALA A 110 -1.29 -17.28 5.30
N PRO A 111 -2.56 -17.20 5.72
CA PRO A 111 -3.50 -18.30 5.54
C PRO A 111 -3.67 -18.68 4.07
N ILE A 112 -3.99 -19.94 3.82
CA ILE A 112 -4.28 -20.45 2.49
C ILE A 112 -5.75 -20.18 2.18
N SER A 113 -5.98 -19.39 1.12
CA SER A 113 -7.32 -18.95 0.70
C SER A 113 -7.88 -19.78 -0.44
N ASP A 114 -7.02 -20.46 -1.20
CA ASP A 114 -7.45 -21.37 -2.28
C ASP A 114 -6.49 -22.55 -2.40
N VAL A 115 -7.06 -23.72 -2.65
CA VAL A 115 -6.33 -24.98 -2.84
C VAL A 115 -6.75 -25.62 -4.14
N ALA A 116 -5.78 -25.81 -5.03
CA ALA A 116 -5.98 -26.54 -6.29
C ALA A 116 -4.93 -27.66 -6.42
N PRO A 117 -5.13 -28.62 -7.32
CA PRO A 117 -4.26 -29.82 -7.43
C PRO A 117 -2.77 -29.48 -7.59
N LEU A 118 -2.44 -28.36 -8.25
CA LEU A 118 -1.06 -27.98 -8.57
C LEU A 118 -0.72 -26.54 -8.14
N SER A 119 -1.56 -25.92 -7.32
CA SER A 119 -1.30 -24.57 -6.81
C SER A 119 -2.01 -24.32 -5.49
N LEU A 120 -1.40 -23.43 -4.68
CA LEU A 120 -1.98 -22.85 -3.50
C LEU A 120 -2.00 -21.32 -3.66
N THR A 121 -3.03 -20.67 -3.12
CA THR A 121 -3.07 -19.21 -3.02
C THR A 121 -3.04 -18.83 -1.54
N LEU A 122 -2.02 -18.05 -1.18
CA LEU A 122 -1.84 -17.53 0.16
C LEU A 122 -2.35 -16.09 0.23
N GLU A 123 -2.98 -15.75 1.33
CA GLU A 123 -3.35 -14.38 1.67
C GLU A 123 -2.38 -13.85 2.71
N PHE A 124 -1.85 -12.66 2.48
CA PHE A 124 -0.90 -12.03 3.39
C PHE A 124 -1.36 -10.61 3.74
N ILE A 125 -1.27 -10.28 5.03
CA ILE A 125 -1.47 -8.91 5.53
C ILE A 125 -0.28 -8.57 6.41
N GLY A 126 0.43 -7.50 6.06
CA GLY A 126 1.60 -7.07 6.82
C GLY A 126 2.42 -6.00 6.13
N ASN A 127 3.58 -5.71 6.68
CA ASN A 127 4.49 -4.71 6.12
C ASN A 127 5.31 -5.26 4.93
N GLU A 128 5.95 -4.37 4.21
CA GLU A 128 6.72 -4.70 3.00
C GLU A 128 7.88 -5.67 3.27
N GLU A 129 8.56 -5.57 4.42
CA GLU A 129 9.68 -6.45 4.75
C GLU A 129 9.23 -7.90 4.95
N ARG A 130 8.12 -8.10 5.69
CA ARG A 130 7.54 -9.43 5.86
C ARG A 130 7.04 -10.00 4.53
N LEU A 131 6.44 -9.17 3.67
CA LEU A 131 6.02 -9.62 2.34
C LEU A 131 7.23 -10.05 1.49
N LYS A 132 8.32 -9.29 1.48
CA LYS A 132 9.56 -9.66 0.79
C LYS A 132 10.10 -11.00 1.30
N THR A 133 10.09 -11.21 2.61
CA THR A 133 10.51 -12.48 3.22
C THR A 133 9.62 -13.64 2.74
N LEU A 134 8.30 -13.49 2.78
CA LEU A 134 7.36 -14.50 2.30
C LEU A 134 7.59 -14.84 0.82
N LEU A 135 7.74 -13.83 -0.03
CA LEU A 135 8.00 -14.04 -1.47
C LEU A 135 9.34 -14.74 -1.69
N ALA A 136 10.38 -14.43 -0.92
CA ALA A 136 11.66 -15.11 -0.99
C ALA A 136 11.55 -16.60 -0.58
N LEU A 137 10.79 -16.91 0.46
CA LEU A 137 10.53 -18.30 0.91
C LEU A 137 9.71 -19.10 -0.12
N LEU A 138 8.78 -18.45 -0.82
CA LEU A 138 7.93 -19.11 -1.82
C LEU A 138 8.60 -19.22 -3.21
N LYS A 139 9.60 -18.41 -3.48
CA LYS A 139 10.30 -18.36 -4.79
C LYS A 139 10.77 -19.74 -5.30
N PRO A 140 11.37 -20.63 -4.46
CA PRO A 140 11.81 -21.96 -4.91
C PRO A 140 10.70 -22.86 -5.44
N TYR A 141 9.46 -22.66 -5.02
CA TYR A 141 8.30 -23.44 -5.46
C TYR A 141 7.71 -22.95 -6.79
N GLY A 142 7.98 -21.69 -7.15
CA GLY A 142 7.50 -21.03 -8.35
C GLY A 142 6.24 -20.20 -8.09
N ILE A 143 6.45 -18.90 -7.94
CA ILE A 143 5.35 -17.93 -7.80
C ILE A 143 4.73 -17.75 -9.19
N LYS A 144 3.41 -18.01 -9.30
CA LYS A 144 2.65 -17.85 -10.54
C LYS A 144 2.11 -16.44 -10.72
N GLU A 145 1.62 -15.86 -9.62
CA GLU A 145 0.94 -14.57 -9.66
C GLU A 145 1.00 -13.92 -8.27
N VAL A 146 1.15 -12.62 -8.25
CA VAL A 146 1.05 -11.81 -7.03
C VAL A 146 0.14 -10.62 -7.32
N VAL A 147 -0.88 -10.45 -6.49
CA VAL A 147 -1.75 -9.26 -6.50
C VAL A 147 -1.54 -8.52 -5.20
N ARG A 148 -1.33 -7.21 -5.26
CA ARG A 148 -1.06 -6.36 -4.09
C ARG A 148 -2.01 -5.17 -4.07
N SER A 149 -2.51 -4.83 -2.89
CA SER A 149 -3.34 -3.62 -2.69
C SER A 149 -2.52 -2.33 -2.78
N GLY A 150 -1.21 -2.41 -2.62
CA GLY A 150 -0.39 -1.27 -2.24
C GLY A 150 -0.44 -1.00 -0.74
N ALA A 151 0.49 -0.18 -0.27
CA ALA A 151 0.60 0.14 1.15
C ALA A 151 -0.55 1.04 1.63
N LEU A 152 -1.14 0.67 2.75
CA LEU A 152 -1.98 1.54 3.57
C LEU A 152 -1.10 2.09 4.70
N ALA A 153 -1.19 3.38 5.01
CA ALA A 153 -0.40 3.97 6.07
C ALA A 153 -1.23 4.95 6.92
N ILE A 154 -1.01 4.91 8.22
CA ILE A 154 -1.65 5.78 9.19
C ILE A 154 -0.65 6.18 10.28
N GLU A 155 -0.66 7.44 10.71
CA GLU A 155 0.19 7.90 11.80
C GLU A 155 -0.15 7.22 13.12
N LYS A 156 0.87 6.99 13.92
CA LYS A 156 0.72 6.42 15.27
C LYS A 156 0.21 7.46 16.27
N GLY A 157 -0.44 6.99 17.31
CA GLY A 157 -0.90 7.82 18.42
C GLY A 157 -2.21 8.56 18.13
N VAL A 158 -2.38 9.73 18.75
CA VAL A 158 -3.62 10.51 18.68
C VAL A 158 -3.67 11.51 17.53
N ILE A 159 -2.65 11.53 16.67
CA ILE A 159 -2.58 12.45 15.53
C ILE A 159 -3.53 11.96 14.44
N THR A 160 -4.47 12.82 14.03
CA THR A 160 -5.39 12.55 12.94
C THR A 160 -5.10 13.45 11.74
N ALA A 161 -5.31 12.92 10.54
CA ALA A 161 -5.15 13.71 9.31
C ALA A 161 -6.28 14.74 9.13
N LEU A 162 -7.49 14.39 9.54
CA LEU A 162 -8.64 15.30 9.59
C LEU A 162 -8.70 15.92 10.98
N LYS A 163 -8.86 17.25 11.06
CA LYS A 163 -9.29 17.88 12.30
C LYS A 163 -10.71 17.41 12.60
N GLN A 164 -10.92 16.78 13.74
CA GLN A 164 -12.28 16.59 14.23
C GLN A 164 -12.93 17.98 14.34
N PRO A 165 -14.19 18.16 13.88
CA PRO A 165 -14.94 19.35 14.22
C PRO A 165 -14.98 19.45 15.75
N PRO A 166 -14.91 20.65 16.33
CA PRO A 166 -15.05 20.81 17.77
C PRO A 166 -16.32 20.10 18.22
N GLU A 167 -16.21 19.26 19.24
CA GLU A 167 -17.37 18.67 19.89
C GLU A 167 -18.28 19.82 20.33
N ILE A 168 -19.52 19.82 19.81
CA ILE A 168 -20.57 20.76 20.18
C ILE A 168 -21.20 20.29 21.49
#